data_f55f7a24335dcdfdf7c11edfd9bb4074
#
_entry.id   f55f7a24335dcdfdf7c11edfd9bb4074
#
_cell.length_a   1.000
_cell.length_b   1.000
_cell.length_c   1.000
_cell.angle_alpha   90.00
_cell.angle_beta   90.00
_cell.angle_gamma   90.00
#
_symmetry.space_group_name_H-M   'P 1'
#
loop_
_entity.id
_entity.type
_entity.pdbx_description
1 polymer ?
#
loop_
_entity_poly.entity_id
_entity_poly.type
_entity_poly.pdbx_seq_one_letter_code
_entity_poly.pdbx_strand_id
1 'polypeptide(L)'
;GSTSYKVTAKNKVKDGNSYIWTGTQKLSKSGKWSVKAYSKFKTESKYYTTAGGGEGEVFVTSTTNKTTTACAERRASDEVIKLIANYEGFLSKVTADSITTDPTLGYGKVVISGEQFYNNITSNQAYAYLCQTVNKGGYTTTTNSYLVNNGIKFNQRQFDALVCFAYNVGSGVFYNDSELQSVLLNTGSSGTIKAGASGTVTGSDVNLRRGAGTNYSVVTRMNYGTKLKFVDGKRYNTNWYKVKLSNGTTGYIHKDYVSASGGSRDLNNVNKQNLIDALLQYHHAAGSCYWGLLYRRVDEAETFLYGDYDRDGQHNYHNFHFSCYSNPSFGI
;
A
#
# COMPACT_ATOMS: atom_id res chain seq x y z
N GLY A 1 7.09 -26.37 -14.43
CA GLY A 1 7.65 -27.28 -13.43
C GLY A 1 7.98 -26.49 -12.17
N SER A 2 7.72 -27.06 -11.01
CA SER A 2 8.09 -26.46 -9.71
C SER A 2 9.60 -26.61 -9.50
N THR A 3 10.25 -25.54 -9.10
CA THR A 3 11.67 -25.56 -8.67
C THR A 3 11.72 -25.44 -7.16
N SER A 4 12.45 -26.34 -6.48
CA SER A 4 12.64 -26.26 -5.04
C SER A 4 14.13 -26.22 -4.68
N TYR A 5 14.45 -25.52 -3.60
CA TYR A 5 15.78 -25.43 -3.04
C TYR A 5 15.73 -25.85 -1.57
N LYS A 6 16.76 -26.57 -1.15
CA LYS A 6 16.97 -26.87 0.27
C LYS A 6 18.07 -25.97 0.78
N VAL A 7 17.75 -25.14 1.75
CA VAL A 7 18.70 -24.22 2.39
C VAL A 7 18.95 -24.71 3.82
N THR A 8 20.21 -24.84 4.18
CA THR A 8 20.57 -25.16 5.57
C THR A 8 21.00 -23.85 6.24
N ALA A 9 20.29 -23.44 7.28
CA ALA A 9 20.71 -22.33 8.10
C ALA A 9 21.95 -22.72 8.90
N LYS A 10 23.05 -22.03 8.66
CA LYS A 10 24.38 -22.33 9.28
C LYS A 10 24.82 -21.27 10.26
N ASN A 11 24.41 -20.03 10.03
CA ASN A 11 24.79 -18.92 10.90
C ASN A 11 23.84 -18.88 12.10
N LYS A 12 24.42 -18.93 13.29
CA LYS A 12 23.72 -18.91 14.56
C LYS A 12 24.11 -17.67 15.33
N VAL A 13 23.13 -16.82 15.58
CA VAL A 13 23.31 -15.60 16.39
C VAL A 13 22.45 -15.73 17.64
N LYS A 14 23.04 -15.46 18.80
CA LYS A 14 22.25 -15.43 20.06
C LYS A 14 21.45 -14.14 20.11
N ASP A 15 20.16 -14.25 20.40
CA ASP A 15 19.23 -13.13 20.50
C ASP A 15 18.41 -13.32 21.79
N GLY A 16 18.82 -12.63 22.84
CA GLY A 16 18.27 -12.82 24.19
C GLY A 16 18.37 -14.27 24.65
N ASN A 17 17.25 -14.90 24.95
CA ASN A 17 17.13 -16.32 25.33
C ASN A 17 16.93 -17.26 24.14
N SER A 18 16.97 -16.74 22.94
CA SER A 18 16.73 -17.46 21.69
C SER A 18 17.96 -17.45 20.79
N TYR A 19 17.88 -18.19 19.70
CA TYR A 19 18.88 -18.18 18.65
C TYR A 19 18.24 -17.98 17.28
N ILE A 20 18.80 -17.07 16.51
CA ILE A 20 18.45 -16.87 15.11
C ILE A 20 19.39 -17.70 14.24
N TRP A 21 18.82 -18.45 13.35
CA TRP A 21 19.54 -19.23 12.36
C TRP A 21 19.27 -18.68 10.98
N THR A 22 20.29 -18.30 10.25
CA THR A 22 20.15 -17.74 8.92
C THR A 22 20.77 -18.63 7.86
N GLY A 23 20.10 -18.69 6.73
CA GLY A 23 20.62 -19.32 5.51
C GLY A 23 20.16 -18.52 4.30
N THR A 24 20.99 -18.44 3.28
CA THR A 24 20.72 -17.66 2.07
C THR A 24 20.70 -18.56 0.84
N GLN A 25 19.82 -18.27 -0.09
CA GLN A 25 19.72 -18.94 -1.38
C GLN A 25 19.44 -17.92 -2.47
N LYS A 26 20.32 -17.91 -3.49
CA LYS A 26 20.05 -17.12 -4.69
C LYS A 26 18.97 -17.83 -5.52
N LEU A 27 17.89 -17.15 -5.83
CA LEU A 27 16.83 -17.67 -6.66
C LEU A 27 17.07 -17.26 -8.12
N SER A 28 16.96 -18.22 -9.02
CA SER A 28 17.24 -18.01 -10.45
C SER A 28 16.04 -17.56 -11.27
N LYS A 29 14.86 -17.63 -10.71
CA LYS A 29 13.61 -17.28 -11.38
C LYS A 29 12.83 -16.29 -10.55
N SER A 30 12.23 -15.31 -11.22
CA SER A 30 11.22 -14.44 -10.62
C SER A 30 9.91 -15.19 -10.41
N GLY A 31 9.10 -14.76 -9.46
CA GLY A 31 7.78 -15.34 -9.18
C GLY A 31 7.52 -15.54 -7.70
N LYS A 32 6.43 -16.22 -7.42
CA LYS A 32 6.00 -16.59 -6.06
C LYS A 32 6.78 -17.80 -5.58
N TRP A 33 7.37 -17.72 -4.39
CA TRP A 33 8.10 -18.79 -3.74
C TRP A 33 7.51 -19.05 -2.37
N SER A 34 7.31 -20.32 -2.05
CA SER A 34 6.91 -20.74 -0.70
C SER A 34 8.15 -21.15 0.09
N VAL A 35 8.25 -20.70 1.32
CA VAL A 35 9.32 -21.06 2.24
C VAL A 35 8.73 -21.86 3.40
N LYS A 36 9.27 -23.03 3.67
CA LYS A 36 8.93 -23.83 4.84
C LYS A 36 10.19 -24.01 5.70
N ALA A 37 10.11 -23.62 6.97
CA ALA A 37 11.19 -23.81 7.91
C ALA A 37 10.94 -25.07 8.74
N TYR A 38 12.00 -25.82 8.93
CA TYR A 38 11.98 -27.04 9.75
C TYR A 38 13.12 -26.95 10.78
N SER A 39 12.83 -27.25 12.03
CA SER A 39 13.87 -27.44 13.03
C SER A 39 14.08 -28.92 13.30
N LYS A 40 15.35 -29.29 13.49
CA LYS A 40 15.74 -30.62 13.92
C LYS A 40 16.40 -30.52 15.29
N PHE A 41 15.93 -31.28 16.24
CA PHE A 41 16.55 -31.36 17.55
C PHE A 41 16.78 -32.81 17.94
N LYS A 42 17.78 -33.01 18.77
CA LYS A 42 18.11 -34.32 19.30
C LYS A 42 17.74 -34.36 20.78
N THR A 43 16.96 -35.35 21.16
CA THR A 43 16.69 -35.67 22.54
C THR A 43 17.19 -37.09 22.77
N GLU A 44 18.12 -37.26 23.66
CA GLU A 44 18.83 -38.54 23.90
C GLU A 44 19.45 -39.07 22.60
N SER A 45 19.01 -40.23 22.11
CA SER A 45 19.52 -40.86 20.89
C SER A 45 18.64 -40.63 19.65
N LYS A 46 17.52 -39.91 19.78
CA LYS A 46 16.56 -39.68 18.67
C LYS A 46 16.59 -38.25 18.17
N TYR A 47 16.38 -38.09 16.85
CA TYR A 47 16.18 -36.80 16.21
C TYR A 47 14.71 -36.59 15.90
N TYR A 48 14.19 -35.47 16.27
CA TYR A 48 12.84 -35.04 15.93
C TYR A 48 12.90 -33.88 14.95
N THR A 49 12.06 -33.91 13.94
CA THR A 49 11.85 -32.83 13.00
C THR A 49 10.50 -32.23 13.27
N THR A 50 10.46 -30.98 13.64
CA THR A 50 9.22 -30.24 13.79
C THR A 50 9.09 -29.23 12.64
N ALA A 51 7.92 -29.14 12.07
CA ALA A 51 7.55 -27.97 11.28
C ALA A 51 7.35 -26.81 12.27
N GLY A 52 8.42 -26.16 12.62
CA GLY A 52 8.43 -25.10 13.62
C GLY A 52 8.93 -23.80 13.02
N GLY A 53 8.13 -22.80 13.09
CA GLY A 53 8.46 -21.44 12.70
C GLY A 53 8.17 -21.13 11.24
N GLY A 54 7.07 -20.53 10.97
CA GLY A 54 6.75 -19.71 9.83
C GLY A 54 6.82 -20.37 8.44
N GLU A 55 5.69 -20.53 7.83
CA GLU A 55 5.61 -20.59 6.37
C GLU A 55 5.65 -19.16 5.85
N GLY A 56 6.55 -18.87 4.92
CA GLY A 56 6.69 -17.56 4.27
C GLY A 56 6.62 -17.70 2.76
N GLU A 57 6.02 -16.74 2.11
CA GLU A 57 6.08 -16.61 0.66
C GLU A 57 7.04 -15.50 0.30
N VAL A 58 7.95 -15.76 -0.63
CA VAL A 58 8.90 -14.77 -1.13
C VAL A 58 8.62 -14.53 -2.60
N PHE A 59 8.39 -13.27 -2.95
CA PHE A 59 8.32 -12.86 -4.36
C PHE A 59 9.71 -12.39 -4.79
N VAL A 60 10.27 -13.07 -5.76
CA VAL A 60 11.52 -12.63 -6.39
C VAL A 60 11.16 -11.76 -7.57
N THR A 61 11.37 -10.47 -7.43
CA THR A 61 11.34 -9.55 -8.56
C THR A 61 12.68 -9.58 -9.26
N SER A 62 12.66 -9.53 -10.58
CA SER A 62 13.90 -9.38 -11.38
C SER A 62 14.60 -8.09 -10.94
N THR A 63 15.89 -8.18 -10.69
CA THR A 63 16.75 -7.08 -10.18
C THR A 63 16.99 -5.94 -11.18
N THR A 64 16.25 -5.87 -12.26
CA THR A 64 16.29 -4.73 -13.16
C THR A 64 15.28 -3.69 -12.70
N ASN A 65 15.75 -2.73 -11.94
CA ASN A 65 15.01 -1.57 -11.38
C ASN A 65 14.37 -0.64 -12.42
N LYS A 66 14.07 -1.07 -13.61
CA LYS A 66 13.58 -0.20 -14.70
C LYS A 66 12.31 -0.64 -15.40
N THR A 67 11.70 -1.75 -15.04
CA THR A 67 10.46 -2.17 -15.69
C THR A 67 9.31 -2.13 -14.71
N THR A 68 8.41 -1.18 -14.91
CA THR A 68 7.04 -1.26 -14.43
C THR A 68 6.45 -2.57 -14.92
N THR A 69 6.51 -3.59 -14.12
CA THR A 69 5.94 -4.88 -14.46
C THR A 69 4.43 -4.75 -14.33
N ALA A 70 3.71 -4.95 -15.39
CA ALA A 70 2.26 -4.95 -15.36
C ALA A 70 1.77 -5.93 -14.30
N CYS A 71 1.01 -5.42 -13.34
CA CYS A 71 0.08 -6.17 -12.48
C CYS A 71 0.63 -7.45 -11.80
N ALA A 72 1.88 -7.49 -11.37
CA ALA A 72 2.38 -8.58 -10.53
C ALA A 72 2.16 -8.25 -9.05
N GLU A 73 1.59 -9.19 -8.30
CA GLU A 73 1.49 -9.08 -6.84
C GLU A 73 2.88 -8.88 -6.22
N ARG A 74 2.99 -7.95 -5.29
CA ARG A 74 4.24 -7.61 -4.59
C ARG A 74 4.11 -7.85 -3.10
N ARG A 75 5.26 -7.94 -2.44
CA ARG A 75 5.37 -7.90 -0.98
C ARG A 75 6.04 -6.61 -0.56
N ALA A 76 5.75 -6.17 0.67
CA ALA A 76 6.48 -5.10 1.31
C ALA A 76 7.98 -5.46 1.36
N SER A 77 8.83 -4.51 0.99
CA SER A 77 10.27 -4.66 1.07
C SER A 77 10.75 -4.63 2.53
N ASP A 78 11.98 -5.06 2.75
CA ASP A 78 12.61 -5.00 4.07
C ASP A 78 12.83 -3.54 4.52
N GLU A 79 13.09 -2.66 3.57
CA GLU A 79 13.26 -1.23 3.79
C GLU A 79 11.98 -0.59 4.36
N VAL A 80 10.82 -0.86 3.75
CA VAL A 80 9.56 -0.29 4.27
C VAL A 80 9.16 -0.91 5.59
N ILE A 81 9.46 -2.19 5.83
CA ILE A 81 9.17 -2.80 7.13
C ILE A 81 10.03 -2.16 8.23
N LYS A 82 11.29 -1.81 7.93
CA LYS A 82 12.14 -1.04 8.83
C LYS A 82 11.59 0.37 9.08
N LEU A 83 11.12 1.05 8.05
CA LEU A 83 10.49 2.36 8.18
C LEU A 83 9.25 2.28 9.10
N ILE A 84 8.37 1.28 8.89
CA ILE A 84 7.23 1.03 9.77
C ILE A 84 7.70 0.78 11.21
N ALA A 85 8.69 -0.10 11.41
CA ALA A 85 9.23 -0.40 12.73
C ALA A 85 9.76 0.85 13.46
N ASN A 86 10.41 1.75 12.71
CA ASN A 86 10.90 3.02 13.24
C ASN A 86 9.78 3.95 13.70
N TYR A 87 8.64 3.93 13.02
CA TYR A 87 7.48 4.72 13.43
C TYR A 87 6.76 4.15 14.64
N GLU A 88 6.55 2.82 14.67
CA GLU A 88 5.81 2.15 15.75
C GLU A 88 6.57 2.14 17.09
N GLY A 89 7.90 2.16 17.05
CA GLY A 89 8.73 1.99 18.25
C GLY A 89 8.70 0.56 18.80
N PHE A 90 9.68 0.21 19.60
CA PHE A 90 9.82 -1.15 20.14
C PHE A 90 9.39 -1.25 21.61
N LEU A 91 8.45 -2.14 21.89
CA LEU A 91 8.03 -2.52 23.23
C LEU A 91 8.43 -3.99 23.52
N SER A 92 9.34 -4.20 24.44
CA SER A 92 9.78 -5.54 24.82
C SER A 92 8.76 -6.32 25.66
N LYS A 93 7.82 -5.61 26.31
CA LYS A 93 6.77 -6.15 27.18
C LYS A 93 5.42 -5.66 26.71
N VAL A 94 4.38 -6.43 27.04
CA VAL A 94 3.01 -5.99 26.85
C VAL A 94 2.78 -4.71 27.66
N THR A 95 2.36 -3.67 26.97
CA THR A 95 2.11 -2.34 27.54
C THR A 95 0.77 -1.84 27.01
N ALA A 96 -0.01 -1.17 27.83
CA ALA A 96 -1.22 -0.51 27.36
C ALA A 96 -0.85 0.63 26.40
N ASP A 97 -1.51 0.68 25.25
CA ASP A 97 -1.38 1.80 24.33
C ASP A 97 -1.86 3.09 25.00
N SER A 98 -1.14 4.19 24.76
CA SER A 98 -1.43 5.48 25.40
C SER A 98 -2.72 6.14 24.90
N ILE A 99 -3.22 5.74 23.74
CA ILE A 99 -4.40 6.33 23.08
C ILE A 99 -5.60 5.37 23.15
N THR A 100 -5.41 4.12 22.76
CA THR A 100 -6.50 3.12 22.69
C THR A 100 -6.65 2.30 23.95
N THR A 101 -5.65 2.30 24.84
CA THR A 101 -5.52 1.44 26.01
C THR A 101 -5.38 -0.05 25.70
N ASP A 102 -5.32 -0.42 24.42
CA ASP A 102 -5.14 -1.80 24.00
C ASP A 102 -3.75 -2.33 24.42
N PRO A 103 -3.67 -3.57 24.92
CA PRO A 103 -2.38 -4.16 25.25
C PRO A 103 -1.56 -4.39 23.96
N THR A 104 -0.42 -3.74 23.85
CA THR A 104 0.47 -3.80 22.68
C THR A 104 1.84 -4.34 23.03
N LEU A 105 2.50 -4.93 22.07
CA LEU A 105 3.81 -5.56 22.19
C LEU A 105 4.59 -5.39 20.89
N GLY A 106 5.92 -5.37 21.00
CA GLY A 106 6.80 -5.30 19.82
C GLY A 106 6.67 -3.98 19.08
N TYR A 107 6.37 -4.02 17.81
CA TYR A 107 6.12 -2.88 16.94
C TYR A 107 4.62 -2.71 16.69
N GLY A 108 3.88 -2.41 17.76
CA GLY A 108 2.45 -2.12 17.65
C GLY A 108 1.53 -3.35 17.50
N LYS A 109 2.02 -4.57 17.79
CA LYS A 109 1.14 -5.75 17.80
C LYS A 109 0.15 -5.66 18.95
N VAL A 110 -1.13 -5.57 18.65
CA VAL A 110 -2.19 -5.73 19.65
C VAL A 110 -2.22 -7.18 20.12
N VAL A 111 -2.19 -7.37 21.43
CA VAL A 111 -2.30 -8.67 22.08
C VAL A 111 -3.77 -9.01 22.28
N ILE A 112 -4.23 -10.06 21.63
CA ILE A 112 -5.62 -10.51 21.73
C ILE A 112 -5.82 -11.48 22.90
N SER A 113 -7.04 -11.61 23.35
CA SER A 113 -7.40 -12.53 24.44
C SER A 113 -6.98 -13.96 24.13
N GLY A 114 -6.29 -14.61 25.07
CA GLY A 114 -5.75 -15.95 24.93
C GLY A 114 -4.29 -16.01 24.43
N GLU A 115 -3.72 -14.93 23.93
CA GLU A 115 -2.27 -14.85 23.68
C GLU A 115 -1.53 -14.63 24.99
N GLN A 116 -0.47 -15.39 25.21
CA GLN A 116 0.38 -15.26 26.39
C GLN A 116 1.83 -15.06 25.99
N PHE A 117 2.43 -14.01 26.57
CA PHE A 117 3.85 -13.71 26.39
C PHE A 117 4.53 -13.77 27.78
N TYR A 118 5.14 -14.90 28.10
CA TYR A 118 5.73 -15.16 29.43
C TYR A 118 7.04 -14.43 29.69
N ASN A 119 7.72 -14.01 28.61
CA ASN A 119 9.00 -13.32 28.69
C ASN A 119 9.00 -12.08 27.80
N ASN A 120 9.97 -11.22 28.04
CA ASN A 120 10.24 -10.12 27.12
C ASN A 120 10.57 -10.67 25.74
N ILE A 121 10.03 -10.07 24.71
CA ILE A 121 10.44 -10.36 23.34
C ILE A 121 11.62 -9.49 22.96
N THR A 122 12.47 -10.00 22.07
CA THR A 122 13.57 -9.24 21.47
C THR A 122 13.06 -8.41 20.28
N SER A 123 13.83 -7.40 19.90
CA SER A 123 13.54 -6.59 18.71
C SER A 123 13.45 -7.45 17.44
N ASN A 124 14.30 -8.47 17.32
CA ASN A 124 14.27 -9.38 16.17
C ASN A 124 13.01 -10.25 16.14
N GLN A 125 12.53 -10.72 17.28
CA GLN A 125 11.26 -11.43 17.38
C GLN A 125 10.10 -10.52 17.02
N ALA A 126 10.09 -9.30 17.56
CA ALA A 126 9.08 -8.29 17.22
C ALA A 126 9.10 -7.95 15.74
N TYR A 127 10.29 -7.81 15.13
CA TYR A 127 10.45 -7.55 13.72
C TYR A 127 9.90 -8.70 12.86
N ALA A 128 10.11 -9.96 13.25
CA ALA A 128 9.53 -11.10 12.59
C ALA A 128 7.98 -11.09 12.63
N TYR A 129 7.38 -10.71 13.77
CA TYR A 129 5.94 -10.49 13.86
C TYR A 129 5.47 -9.36 12.95
N LEU A 130 6.20 -8.23 12.92
CA LEU A 130 5.88 -7.11 12.04
C LEU A 130 5.90 -7.53 10.57
N CYS A 131 6.96 -8.23 10.13
CA CYS A 131 7.07 -8.77 8.78
C CYS A 131 5.87 -9.65 8.41
N GLN A 132 5.45 -10.49 9.35
CA GLN A 132 4.28 -11.35 9.16
C GLN A 132 2.98 -10.54 9.08
N THR A 133 2.80 -9.59 10.00
CA THR A 133 1.61 -8.74 10.05
C THR A 133 1.46 -7.91 8.79
N VAL A 134 2.53 -7.25 8.33
CA VAL A 134 2.51 -6.44 7.11
C VAL A 134 2.23 -7.28 5.88
N ASN A 135 2.89 -8.44 5.75
CA ASN A 135 2.83 -9.25 4.54
C ASN A 135 1.69 -10.27 4.49
N LYS A 136 1.16 -10.73 5.63
CA LYS A 136 0.02 -11.66 5.70
C LYS A 136 -1.27 -10.98 6.14
N GLY A 137 -1.17 -9.83 6.82
CA GLY A 137 -2.31 -9.00 7.14
C GLY A 137 -2.93 -8.35 5.90
N GLY A 138 -4.06 -7.71 6.08
CA GLY A 138 -4.80 -7.05 5.00
C GLY A 138 -4.04 -5.95 4.25
N TYR A 139 -2.95 -5.45 4.78
CA TYR A 139 -2.24 -4.29 4.23
C TYR A 139 -1.65 -4.57 2.85
N THR A 140 -0.75 -5.52 2.75
CA THR A 140 -0.11 -5.92 1.49
C THR A 140 -1.10 -6.53 0.51
N THR A 141 -1.98 -7.42 0.98
CA THR A 141 -2.96 -8.09 0.12
C THR A 141 -4.00 -7.13 -0.44
N THR A 142 -4.49 -6.20 0.38
CA THR A 142 -5.47 -5.20 -0.07
C THR A 142 -4.86 -4.20 -1.04
N THR A 143 -3.64 -3.72 -0.76
CA THR A 143 -2.90 -2.84 -1.67
C THR A 143 -2.67 -3.52 -3.03
N ASN A 144 -2.20 -4.77 -3.04
CA ASN A 144 -2.05 -5.55 -4.27
C ASN A 144 -3.38 -5.68 -5.03
N SER A 145 -4.42 -6.12 -4.33
CA SER A 145 -5.74 -6.33 -4.94
C SER A 145 -6.28 -5.03 -5.54
N TYR A 146 -6.14 -3.92 -4.84
CA TYR A 146 -6.58 -2.63 -5.35
C TYR A 146 -5.82 -2.23 -6.62
N LEU A 147 -4.49 -2.27 -6.59
CA LEU A 147 -3.66 -1.87 -7.72
C LEU A 147 -3.85 -2.79 -8.93
N VAL A 148 -3.83 -4.10 -8.71
CA VAL A 148 -3.97 -5.11 -9.78
C VAL A 148 -5.36 -5.07 -10.40
N ASN A 149 -6.43 -5.07 -9.60
CA ASN A 149 -7.80 -5.08 -10.09
C ASN A 149 -8.16 -3.81 -10.87
N ASN A 150 -7.49 -2.70 -10.55
CA ASN A 150 -7.64 -1.45 -11.28
C ASN A 150 -6.67 -1.29 -12.46
N GLY A 151 -5.85 -2.30 -12.76
CA GLY A 151 -4.90 -2.29 -13.87
C GLY A 151 -3.82 -1.21 -13.74
N ILE A 152 -3.44 -0.88 -12.52
CA ILE A 152 -2.44 0.14 -12.20
C ILE A 152 -1.05 -0.50 -12.28
N LYS A 153 -0.14 0.10 -13.04
CA LYS A 153 1.28 -0.24 -13.04
C LYS A 153 1.97 0.50 -11.90
N PHE A 154 2.84 -0.18 -11.20
CA PHE A 154 3.57 0.35 -10.07
C PHE A 154 4.94 -0.32 -9.91
N ASN A 155 5.87 0.37 -9.28
CA ASN A 155 7.16 -0.18 -8.87
C ASN A 155 7.17 -0.51 -7.37
N GLN A 156 8.30 -1.06 -6.85
CA GLN A 156 8.39 -1.48 -5.46
C GLN A 156 8.21 -0.32 -4.48
N ARG A 157 8.90 0.81 -4.69
CA ARG A 157 8.83 1.95 -3.78
C ARG A 157 7.42 2.54 -3.66
N GLN A 158 6.70 2.61 -4.78
CA GLN A 158 5.32 3.09 -4.80
C GLN A 158 4.38 2.14 -4.06
N PHE A 159 4.59 0.84 -4.23
CA PHE A 159 3.88 -0.18 -3.49
C PHE A 159 4.16 -0.09 -1.99
N ASP A 160 5.42 0.00 -1.62
CA ASP A 160 5.89 0.09 -0.24
C ASP A 160 5.29 1.30 0.48
N ALA A 161 5.33 2.47 -0.14
CA ALA A 161 4.73 3.68 0.42
C ALA A 161 3.23 3.50 0.70
N LEU A 162 2.50 2.91 -0.25
CA LEU A 162 1.06 2.64 -0.07
C LEU A 162 0.80 1.58 1.01
N VAL A 163 1.67 0.60 1.17
CA VAL A 163 1.59 -0.38 2.27
C VAL A 163 1.88 0.28 3.62
N CYS A 164 2.91 1.14 3.71
CA CYS A 164 3.23 1.90 4.91
C CYS A 164 2.05 2.79 5.33
N PHE A 165 1.48 3.49 4.38
CA PHE A 165 0.30 4.31 4.58
C PHE A 165 -0.90 3.47 5.08
N ALA A 166 -1.22 2.38 4.39
CA ALA A 166 -2.31 1.49 4.77
C ALA A 166 -2.10 0.84 6.16
N TYR A 167 -0.85 0.57 6.53
CA TYR A 167 -0.53 0.04 7.85
C TYR A 167 -0.95 0.99 8.97
N ASN A 168 -0.78 2.29 8.78
CA ASN A 168 -1.12 3.30 9.77
C ASN A 168 -2.62 3.69 9.75
N VAL A 169 -3.20 3.92 8.56
CA VAL A 169 -4.57 4.43 8.45
C VAL A 169 -5.63 3.35 8.24
N GLY A 170 -5.20 2.11 8.04
CA GLY A 170 -6.06 0.98 7.71
C GLY A 170 -6.18 0.75 6.21
N SER A 171 -6.15 -0.51 5.80
CA SER A 171 -6.18 -0.90 4.38
C SER A 171 -7.51 -0.60 3.66
N GLY A 172 -8.57 -0.31 4.40
CA GLY A 172 -9.86 0.14 3.85
C GLY A 172 -9.78 1.49 3.13
N VAL A 173 -8.73 2.28 3.36
CA VAL A 173 -8.52 3.60 2.76
C VAL A 173 -8.61 3.56 1.23
N PHE A 174 -8.11 2.52 0.58
CA PHE A 174 -8.17 2.37 -0.88
C PHE A 174 -9.60 2.27 -1.45
N TYR A 175 -10.57 1.91 -0.63
CA TYR A 175 -11.97 1.76 -1.05
C TYR A 175 -12.88 2.84 -0.48
N ASN A 176 -12.45 3.54 0.56
CA ASN A 176 -13.28 4.50 1.30
C ASN A 176 -12.87 5.96 1.04
N ASP A 177 -11.65 6.21 0.57
CA ASP A 177 -11.16 7.56 0.27
C ASP A 177 -11.25 7.85 -1.22
N SER A 178 -12.20 8.69 -1.60
CA SER A 178 -12.45 9.06 -2.99
C SER A 178 -11.33 9.94 -3.58
N GLU A 179 -10.64 10.71 -2.77
CA GLU A 179 -9.54 11.57 -3.22
C GLU A 179 -8.31 10.73 -3.54
N LEU A 180 -7.88 9.86 -2.63
CA LEU A 180 -6.80 8.92 -2.88
C LEU A 180 -7.11 8.05 -4.10
N GLN A 181 -8.34 7.53 -4.21
CA GLN A 181 -8.77 6.77 -5.39
C GLN A 181 -8.63 7.58 -6.68
N SER A 182 -9.09 8.84 -6.66
CA SER A 182 -8.97 9.74 -7.81
C SER A 182 -7.52 9.92 -8.22
N VAL A 183 -6.63 10.14 -7.26
CA VAL A 183 -5.19 10.31 -7.50
C VAL A 183 -4.58 9.05 -8.12
N LEU A 184 -4.82 7.88 -7.53
CA LEU A 184 -4.24 6.61 -7.99
C LEU A 184 -4.82 6.15 -9.34
N LEU A 185 -6.08 6.44 -9.63
CA LEU A 185 -6.76 6.03 -10.86
C LEU A 185 -6.53 6.99 -12.03
N ASN A 186 -6.21 8.27 -11.76
CA ASN A 186 -5.97 9.28 -12.80
C ASN A 186 -4.50 9.36 -13.25
N THR A 187 -3.73 8.31 -13.01
CA THR A 187 -2.32 8.20 -13.44
C THR A 187 -2.13 7.79 -14.90
N GLY A 188 -3.19 7.80 -15.67
CA GLY A 188 -3.11 7.61 -17.12
C GLY A 188 -2.30 8.74 -17.75
N SER A 189 -1.44 8.40 -18.71
CA SER A 189 -0.71 9.39 -19.48
C SER A 189 -1.69 10.46 -19.99
N SER A 190 -1.23 11.70 -20.04
CA SER A 190 -1.89 12.88 -20.60
C SER A 190 -2.26 12.71 -22.11
N GLY A 191 -2.43 11.50 -22.55
CA GLY A 191 -2.89 11.15 -23.90
C GLY A 191 -4.36 11.50 -24.06
N THR A 192 -4.66 12.21 -25.11
CA THR A 192 -6.04 12.51 -25.55
C THR A 192 -6.86 11.23 -25.54
N ILE A 193 -7.92 11.18 -24.74
CA ILE A 193 -8.84 10.06 -24.74
C ILE A 193 -9.45 9.96 -26.15
N LYS A 194 -9.31 8.82 -26.79
CA LYS A 194 -9.83 8.63 -28.15
C LYS A 194 -11.35 8.45 -28.12
N ALA A 195 -12.03 8.91 -29.16
CA ALA A 195 -13.43 8.60 -29.37
C ALA A 195 -13.64 7.07 -29.37
N GLY A 196 -14.67 6.61 -28.69
CA GLY A 196 -14.99 5.19 -28.53
C GLY A 196 -14.15 4.44 -27.48
N ALA A 197 -13.17 5.09 -26.83
CA ALA A 197 -12.39 4.48 -25.76
C ALA A 197 -13.33 3.99 -24.65
N SER A 198 -13.06 2.80 -24.11
CA SER A 198 -13.78 2.27 -22.98
C SER A 198 -13.39 3.01 -21.70
N GLY A 199 -14.31 3.12 -20.77
CA GLY A 199 -14.08 3.70 -19.45
C GLY A 199 -14.86 2.97 -18.36
N THR A 200 -14.51 3.30 -17.13
CA THR A 200 -15.15 2.74 -15.93
C THR A 200 -15.43 3.87 -14.95
N VAL A 201 -16.60 3.84 -14.31
CA VAL A 201 -16.94 4.76 -13.23
C VAL A 201 -16.15 4.40 -11.98
N THR A 202 -15.52 5.40 -11.35
CA THR A 202 -14.60 5.24 -10.22
C THR A 202 -15.19 5.69 -8.88
N GLY A 203 -16.44 6.10 -8.83
CA GLY A 203 -17.17 6.47 -7.62
C GLY A 203 -18.49 5.72 -7.48
N SER A 204 -19.07 5.70 -6.30
CA SER A 204 -20.41 5.20 -6.05
C SER A 204 -21.43 6.33 -6.15
N ASP A 205 -22.63 6.00 -6.63
CA ASP A 205 -23.74 6.96 -6.79
C ASP A 205 -23.43 8.20 -7.67
N VAL A 206 -22.59 8.01 -8.70
CA VAL A 206 -22.11 9.06 -9.58
C VAL A 206 -23.19 9.49 -10.55
N ASN A 207 -23.47 10.78 -10.60
CA ASN A 207 -24.46 11.35 -11.51
C ASN A 207 -23.96 11.41 -12.97
N LEU A 208 -24.70 10.81 -13.89
CA LEU A 208 -24.64 11.10 -15.31
C LEU A 208 -25.63 12.22 -15.61
N ARG A 209 -25.16 13.34 -16.20
CA ARG A 209 -25.97 14.53 -16.38
C ARG A 209 -26.26 14.84 -17.85
N ARG A 210 -27.30 15.61 -18.13
CA ARG A 210 -27.69 16.02 -19.50
C ARG A 210 -26.68 16.99 -20.12
N GLY A 211 -25.91 17.71 -19.32
CA GLY A 211 -24.91 18.68 -19.78
C GLY A 211 -23.67 18.68 -18.88
N ALA A 212 -22.63 19.39 -19.32
CA ALA A 212 -21.33 19.49 -18.70
C ALA A 212 -21.32 20.50 -17.53
N GLY A 213 -21.98 20.16 -16.42
CA GLY A 213 -22.05 20.99 -15.24
C GLY A 213 -23.02 20.41 -14.19
N THR A 214 -22.84 20.82 -12.95
CA THR A 214 -23.67 20.37 -11.82
C THR A 214 -25.09 20.93 -11.85
N ASN A 215 -25.32 21.99 -12.59
CA ASN A 215 -26.61 22.65 -12.81
C ASN A 215 -27.51 21.88 -13.80
N TYR A 216 -27.00 20.92 -14.56
CA TYR A 216 -27.79 20.11 -15.46
C TYR A 216 -28.45 18.94 -14.73
N SER A 217 -29.68 18.60 -15.16
CA SER A 217 -30.45 17.50 -14.59
C SER A 217 -29.73 16.15 -14.74
N VAL A 218 -29.93 15.27 -13.77
CA VAL A 218 -29.40 13.92 -13.75
C VAL A 218 -30.21 13.06 -14.74
N VAL A 219 -29.47 12.34 -15.61
CA VAL A 219 -30.04 11.35 -16.53
C VAL A 219 -30.21 10.02 -15.79
N THR A 220 -29.15 9.59 -15.10
CA THR A 220 -29.13 8.40 -14.26
C THR A 220 -27.97 8.48 -13.26
N ARG A 221 -28.00 7.59 -12.27
CA ARG A 221 -26.89 7.41 -11.33
C ARG A 221 -26.15 6.12 -11.65
N MET A 222 -24.85 6.11 -11.42
CA MET A 222 -23.97 5.00 -11.78
C MET A 222 -23.16 4.57 -10.55
N ASN A 223 -23.04 3.27 -10.36
CA ASN A 223 -22.22 2.70 -9.32
C ASN A 223 -20.77 2.51 -9.77
N TYR A 224 -19.89 2.38 -8.78
CA TYR A 224 -18.50 1.99 -9.01
C TYR A 224 -18.41 0.76 -9.94
N GLY A 225 -17.49 0.80 -10.88
CA GLY A 225 -17.29 -0.30 -11.84
C GLY A 225 -18.19 -0.25 -13.07
N THR A 226 -19.19 0.65 -13.13
CA THR A 226 -20.05 0.81 -14.33
C THR A 226 -19.20 1.06 -15.56
N LYS A 227 -19.38 0.23 -16.60
CA LYS A 227 -18.65 0.34 -17.87
C LYS A 227 -19.34 1.34 -18.81
N LEU A 228 -18.53 2.13 -19.50
CA LEU A 228 -18.98 3.16 -20.43
C LEU A 228 -17.98 3.31 -21.59
N LYS A 229 -18.38 4.11 -22.61
CA LYS A 229 -17.48 4.55 -23.69
C LYS A 229 -17.45 6.06 -23.76
N PHE A 230 -16.29 6.64 -23.97
CA PHE A 230 -16.12 8.05 -24.28
C PHE A 230 -16.63 8.33 -25.71
N VAL A 231 -17.54 9.31 -25.86
CA VAL A 231 -18.15 9.59 -27.17
C VAL A 231 -17.11 10.17 -28.13
N ASP A 232 -16.34 11.14 -27.67
CA ASP A 232 -15.33 11.85 -28.48
C ASP A 232 -14.02 12.12 -27.76
N GLY A 233 -13.94 11.77 -26.48
CA GLY A 233 -12.76 11.98 -25.62
C GLY A 233 -12.44 13.46 -25.31
N LYS A 234 -13.25 14.39 -25.74
CA LYS A 234 -13.08 15.82 -25.46
C LYS A 234 -13.57 16.16 -24.06
N ARG A 235 -12.90 17.15 -23.44
CA ARG A 235 -13.39 17.77 -22.21
C ARG A 235 -14.33 18.91 -22.52
N TYR A 236 -15.44 18.92 -21.83
CA TYR A 236 -16.44 19.97 -21.84
C TYR A 236 -16.37 20.73 -20.52
N ASN A 237 -16.43 22.04 -20.55
CA ASN A 237 -16.28 22.86 -19.35
C ASN A 237 -15.10 22.44 -18.46
N THR A 238 -13.95 22.14 -19.09
CA THR A 238 -12.70 21.66 -18.49
C THR A 238 -12.75 20.36 -17.70
N ASN A 239 -13.88 20.03 -17.08
CA ASN A 239 -14.00 18.95 -16.10
C ASN A 239 -14.98 17.82 -16.47
N TRP A 240 -15.63 17.86 -17.63
CA TRP A 240 -16.66 16.89 -17.98
C TRP A 240 -16.34 16.14 -19.25
N TYR A 241 -16.68 14.86 -19.30
CA TYR A 241 -16.61 14.03 -20.50
C TYR A 241 -18.01 13.61 -20.96
N LYS A 242 -18.23 13.61 -22.26
CA LYS A 242 -19.44 13.01 -22.83
C LYS A 242 -19.22 11.52 -22.99
N VAL A 243 -20.08 10.72 -22.39
CA VAL A 243 -19.97 9.25 -22.36
C VAL A 243 -21.26 8.56 -22.76
N LYS A 244 -21.14 7.29 -23.13
CA LYS A 244 -22.25 6.41 -23.50
C LYS A 244 -22.18 5.12 -22.70
N LEU A 245 -23.25 4.75 -22.03
CA LEU A 245 -23.40 3.50 -21.29
C LEU A 245 -23.70 2.33 -22.24
N SER A 246 -23.58 1.09 -21.75
CA SER A 246 -23.85 -0.13 -22.52
C SER A 246 -25.29 -0.23 -23.03
N ASN A 247 -26.25 0.34 -22.31
CA ASN A 247 -27.66 0.42 -22.68
C ASN A 247 -27.97 1.54 -23.70
N GLY A 248 -26.95 2.23 -24.21
CA GLY A 248 -27.11 3.32 -25.18
C GLY A 248 -27.33 4.70 -24.58
N THR A 249 -27.57 4.82 -23.27
CA THR A 249 -27.77 6.11 -22.59
C THR A 249 -26.51 6.98 -22.70
N THR A 250 -26.68 8.24 -23.09
CA THR A 250 -25.60 9.21 -23.20
C THR A 250 -25.78 10.34 -22.18
N GLY A 251 -24.65 10.88 -21.73
CA GLY A 251 -24.64 12.02 -20.82
C GLY A 251 -23.23 12.50 -20.52
N TYR A 252 -23.12 13.34 -19.53
CA TYR A 252 -21.87 13.92 -19.09
C TYR A 252 -21.51 13.45 -17.69
N ILE A 253 -20.28 13.02 -17.52
CA ILE A 253 -19.67 12.60 -16.24
C ILE A 253 -18.52 13.52 -15.89
N HIS A 254 -18.37 13.87 -14.62
CA HIS A 254 -17.21 14.65 -14.18
C HIS A 254 -15.94 13.80 -14.26
N LYS A 255 -14.81 14.44 -14.61
CA LYS A 255 -13.54 13.77 -14.86
C LYS A 255 -13.03 12.92 -13.67
N ASP A 256 -13.32 13.38 -12.45
CA ASP A 256 -12.84 12.73 -11.23
C ASP A 256 -13.57 11.41 -10.91
N TYR A 257 -14.70 11.16 -11.57
CA TYR A 257 -15.50 9.95 -11.38
C TYR A 257 -15.44 8.97 -12.55
N VAL A 258 -14.51 9.17 -13.49
CA VAL A 258 -14.40 8.26 -14.63
C VAL A 258 -12.95 8.05 -15.02
N SER A 259 -12.61 6.82 -15.31
CA SER A 259 -11.31 6.42 -15.80
C SER A 259 -11.44 5.82 -17.20
N ALA A 260 -10.61 6.26 -18.15
CA ALA A 260 -10.53 5.65 -19.47
C ALA A 260 -9.86 4.27 -19.38
N SER A 261 -10.52 3.25 -19.94
CA SER A 261 -9.92 1.94 -20.14
C SER A 261 -9.10 1.97 -21.42
N GLY A 262 -7.81 1.66 -21.33
CA GLY A 262 -6.91 1.64 -22.49
C GLY A 262 -5.71 2.58 -22.40
N GLY A 263 -5.74 3.56 -21.49
CA GLY A 263 -4.52 4.16 -20.98
C GLY A 263 -3.95 3.23 -19.91
N SER A 264 -2.70 2.81 -20.04
CA SER A 264 -1.98 2.14 -18.97
C SER A 264 -1.90 3.09 -17.79
N ARG A 265 -2.70 2.87 -16.73
CA ARG A 265 -2.51 3.58 -15.47
C ARG A 265 -1.13 3.22 -14.95
N ASP A 266 -0.32 4.23 -14.70
CA ASP A 266 1.06 4.03 -14.26
C ASP A 266 1.35 5.06 -13.18
N LEU A 267 1.66 4.60 -11.97
CA LEU A 267 1.95 5.47 -10.84
C LEU A 267 3.17 6.37 -11.06
N ASN A 268 4.01 6.07 -12.05
CA ASN A 268 5.06 7.01 -12.46
C ASN A 268 4.52 8.33 -13.05
N ASN A 269 3.26 8.33 -13.48
CA ASN A 269 2.57 9.50 -14.04
C ASN A 269 1.60 10.15 -13.03
N VAL A 270 1.66 9.79 -11.77
CA VAL A 270 0.82 10.40 -10.73
C VAL A 270 1.08 11.90 -10.67
N ASN A 271 0.02 12.67 -10.47
CA ASN A 271 0.20 14.05 -10.09
C ASN A 271 0.79 14.09 -8.68
N LYS A 272 2.04 14.52 -8.56
CA LYS A 272 2.78 14.49 -7.31
C LYS A 272 2.10 15.32 -6.21
N GLN A 273 1.66 16.53 -6.54
CA GLN A 273 1.00 17.40 -5.57
C GLN A 273 -0.31 16.75 -5.07
N ASN A 274 -1.14 16.25 -5.96
CA ASN A 274 -2.39 15.60 -5.57
C ASN A 274 -2.15 14.35 -4.69
N LEU A 275 -1.09 13.59 -4.95
CA LEU A 275 -0.72 12.45 -4.10
C LEU A 275 -0.34 12.91 -2.70
N ILE A 276 0.51 13.92 -2.62
CA ILE A 276 0.97 14.48 -1.35
C ILE A 276 -0.23 15.04 -0.56
N ASP A 277 -1.09 15.80 -1.21
CA ASP A 277 -2.28 16.39 -0.60
C ASP A 277 -3.21 15.31 -0.05
N ALA A 278 -3.42 14.21 -0.80
CA ALA A 278 -4.24 13.10 -0.37
C ALA A 278 -3.64 12.36 0.86
N LEU A 279 -2.32 12.17 0.90
CA LEU A 279 -1.66 11.57 2.05
C LEU A 279 -1.71 12.48 3.28
N LEU A 280 -1.44 13.77 3.10
CA LEU A 280 -1.36 14.76 4.18
C LEU A 280 -2.69 14.96 4.92
N GLN A 281 -3.84 14.60 4.35
CA GLN A 281 -5.12 14.65 5.07
C GLN A 281 -5.14 13.75 6.32
N TYR A 282 -4.27 12.73 6.38
CA TYR A 282 -4.22 11.76 7.47
C TYR A 282 -3.21 12.13 8.56
N HIS A 283 -3.22 13.39 9.01
CA HIS A 283 -2.35 13.91 10.07
C HIS A 283 -3.08 14.17 11.40
N HIS A 284 -4.36 13.82 11.49
CA HIS A 284 -5.16 13.97 12.70
C HIS A 284 -5.48 12.61 13.32
N ALA A 285 -5.53 12.58 14.65
CA ALA A 285 -6.09 11.48 15.42
C ALA A 285 -6.86 12.06 16.62
N ALA A 286 -7.97 11.43 17.01
CA ALA A 286 -8.83 11.88 18.10
C ALA A 286 -9.20 13.39 18.03
N GLY A 287 -9.37 13.92 16.81
CA GLY A 287 -9.73 15.32 16.59
C GLY A 287 -8.59 16.34 16.73
N SER A 288 -7.37 15.88 16.98
CA SER A 288 -6.19 16.73 17.13
C SER A 288 -5.16 16.43 16.05
N CYS A 289 -4.38 17.46 15.65
CA CYS A 289 -3.24 17.28 14.78
C CYS A 289 -2.06 16.68 15.54
N TYR A 290 -1.39 15.73 14.92
CA TYR A 290 -0.18 15.10 15.45
C TYR A 290 0.99 15.27 14.48
N TRP A 291 2.03 15.95 14.92
CA TRP A 291 3.25 16.15 14.15
C TRP A 291 3.88 14.84 13.70
N GLY A 292 3.86 13.80 14.55
CA GLY A 292 4.38 12.47 14.18
C GLY A 292 3.63 11.84 13.01
N LEU A 293 2.31 12.04 12.92
CA LEU A 293 1.52 11.58 11.77
C LEU A 293 1.84 12.40 10.53
N LEU A 294 2.02 13.71 10.69
CA LEU A 294 2.38 14.58 9.58
C LEU A 294 3.73 14.17 8.98
N TYR A 295 4.76 14.00 9.82
CA TYR A 295 6.08 13.53 9.37
C TYR A 295 6.00 12.18 8.67
N ARG A 296 5.19 11.27 9.18
CA ARG A 296 4.98 9.98 8.55
C ARG A 296 4.38 10.10 7.14
N ARG A 297 3.45 11.00 6.92
CA ARG A 297 2.89 11.28 5.57
C ARG A 297 3.95 11.81 4.62
N VAL A 298 4.85 12.64 5.15
CA VAL A 298 5.98 13.17 4.39
C VAL A 298 6.91 12.04 3.94
N ASP A 299 7.39 11.21 4.87
CA ASP A 299 8.30 10.10 4.55
C ASP A 299 7.63 9.08 3.61
N GLU A 300 6.33 8.84 3.76
CA GLU A 300 5.58 8.00 2.82
C GLU A 300 5.52 8.60 1.40
N ALA A 301 5.35 9.92 1.29
CA ALA A 301 5.41 10.62 0.00
C ALA A 301 6.82 10.55 -0.60
N GLU A 302 7.87 10.71 0.18
CA GLU A 302 9.27 10.61 -0.26
C GLU A 302 9.62 9.17 -0.68
N THR A 303 9.20 8.18 0.09
CA THR A 303 9.30 6.77 -0.32
C THR A 303 8.63 6.55 -1.67
N PHE A 304 7.43 7.06 -1.87
CA PHE A 304 6.70 6.89 -3.12
C PHE A 304 7.40 7.57 -4.30
N LEU A 305 7.79 8.83 -4.13
CA LEU A 305 8.29 9.67 -5.21
C LEU A 305 9.76 9.42 -5.52
N TYR A 306 10.56 9.17 -4.51
CA TYR A 306 12.02 9.16 -4.61
C TYR A 306 12.66 7.82 -4.20
N GLY A 307 11.97 6.99 -3.44
CA GLY A 307 12.50 5.75 -2.86
C GLY A 307 13.36 6.01 -1.64
N ASP A 308 13.07 7.09 -0.95
CA ASP A 308 13.65 7.39 0.33
C ASP A 308 12.86 6.69 1.43
N TYR A 309 13.55 5.89 2.25
CA TYR A 309 12.97 5.11 3.33
C TYR A 309 13.45 5.61 4.70
N ASP A 310 14.11 6.74 4.75
CA ASP A 310 14.59 7.31 6.00
C ASP A 310 13.41 7.95 6.77
N ARG A 311 13.47 7.83 8.09
CA ARG A 311 12.52 8.49 8.98
C ARG A 311 13.07 9.85 9.36
N ASP A 312 12.89 10.82 8.52
CA ASP A 312 13.44 12.15 8.72
C ASP A 312 12.48 13.31 8.38
N GLY A 313 11.20 13.05 8.36
CA GLY A 313 10.10 13.96 8.00
C GLY A 313 10.23 15.46 8.30
N GLN A 314 11.31 15.85 8.96
CA GLN A 314 11.70 17.24 9.21
C GLN A 314 12.81 17.73 8.29
N HIS A 315 13.58 16.84 7.69
CA HIS A 315 14.76 17.10 6.89
C HIS A 315 14.54 16.68 5.46
N ASN A 316 13.69 17.33 4.77
CA ASN A 316 13.25 16.84 3.47
C ASN A 316 14.02 17.49 2.33
N TYR A 317 14.01 16.81 1.21
CA TYR A 317 14.54 17.28 -0.08
C TYR A 317 13.81 18.50 -0.62
N HIS A 318 12.67 18.82 -0.06
CA HIS A 318 11.75 19.82 -0.55
C HIS A 318 11.33 20.69 0.62
N ASN A 319 11.41 21.99 0.50
CA ASN A 319 11.04 22.95 1.54
C ASN A 319 9.60 22.74 2.01
N PHE A 320 9.42 21.86 2.98
CA PHE A 320 8.12 21.64 3.61
C PHE A 320 7.73 22.86 4.45
N HIS A 321 6.66 23.50 4.04
CA HIS A 321 5.99 24.48 4.88
C HIS A 321 4.67 23.89 5.30
N PHE A 322 4.62 23.31 6.49
CA PHE A 322 3.39 22.80 7.05
C PHE A 322 3.18 23.26 8.48
N SER A 323 1.93 23.43 8.82
CA SER A 323 1.50 23.74 10.17
C SER A 323 0.38 22.77 10.53
N CYS A 324 0.39 22.27 11.77
CA CYS A 324 -0.73 21.50 12.29
C CYS A 324 -2.05 22.29 12.33
N TYR A 325 -1.99 23.60 12.17
CA TYR A 325 -3.15 24.49 12.28
C TYR A 325 -3.60 25.10 10.94
N SER A 326 -2.89 24.81 9.88
CA SER A 326 -3.27 25.19 8.51
C SER A 326 -3.18 23.97 7.60
N ASN A 327 -3.86 23.99 6.47
CA ASN A 327 -3.72 22.94 5.48
C ASN A 327 -2.24 22.76 5.15
N PRO A 328 -1.64 21.61 5.44
CA PRO A 328 -0.26 21.37 5.14
C PRO A 328 -0.06 21.45 3.63
N SER A 329 0.93 22.19 3.21
CA SER A 329 1.32 22.26 1.81
C SER A 329 2.74 21.72 1.65
N PHE A 330 2.94 21.02 0.60
CA PHE A 330 4.22 20.46 0.21
C PHE A 330 4.76 21.24 -0.97
N GLY A 331 5.95 21.82 -0.87
CA GLY A 331 6.62 22.44 -2.01
C GLY A 331 7.28 21.36 -2.87
N ILE A 332 6.92 21.30 -4.14
CA ILE A 332 7.58 20.43 -5.12
C ILE A 332 8.66 21.23 -5.84
#